data_9980221c18a69ef50c58494488d73472
#
_entry.id   9980221c18a69ef50c58494488d73472
#
_cell.length_a   1.000
_cell.length_b   1.000
_cell.length_c   1.000
_cell.angle_alpha   90.00
_cell.angle_beta   90.00
_cell.angle_gamma   90.00
#
_symmetry.space_group_name_H-M   'P 1'
#
loop_
_entity.id
_entity.type
_entity.pdbx_description
1 polymer ?
#
loop_
_entity_poly.entity_id
_entity_poly.type
_entity_poly.pdbx_seq_one_letter_code
_entity_poly.pdbx_strand_id
1 'polypeptide(L)'
;RSSAASDVYKRQPDGRPRIQRKSTCNFLASVFANVTVLPRGREFFVAPMEGTDPQLVDAYPVGRMMVYTEHADLIRRGGVISALKNIFFLKHAHKLLLAPTPAAAPVDRPSLDVLPYLLMPLIDGKELAKVDIEDQESLPEACQLVDENKPREKDSALRLMLVECLLLLCTSHYGRESLRQRGAYIVVREAHLAEDKEQIAEAIVRLVNLLKRDETDATMKDDQDIQLPAQDGEECDPDMVIEEL
;
A
#
# COMPACT_ATOMS: atom_id res chain seq x y z
N ARG A 1 -43.14 -22.93 2.95
CA ARG A 1 -42.39 -24.19 3.05
C ARG A 1 -40.98 -24.01 2.40
N SER A 2 -40.12 -23.14 2.96
CA SER A 2 -38.75 -22.95 2.45
C SER A 2 -37.71 -22.75 3.55
N SER A 3 -38.06 -23.10 4.81
CA SER A 3 -37.17 -22.84 5.96
C SER A 3 -36.30 -24.04 6.37
N ALA A 4 -36.65 -25.27 6.02
CA ALA A 4 -35.97 -26.46 6.52
C ALA A 4 -34.68 -26.82 5.79
N ALA A 5 -34.56 -26.46 4.50
CA ALA A 5 -33.35 -26.77 3.71
C ALA A 5 -32.13 -25.88 4.02
N SER A 6 -32.40 -24.67 4.53
CA SER A 6 -31.35 -23.72 4.92
C SER A 6 -30.65 -24.09 6.24
N ASP A 7 -31.29 -24.90 7.09
CA ASP A 7 -30.75 -25.24 8.41
C ASP A 7 -29.81 -26.45 8.41
N VAL A 8 -29.85 -27.30 7.37
CA VAL A 8 -29.03 -28.52 7.29
C VAL A 8 -27.54 -28.16 7.10
N TYR A 9 -27.22 -27.06 6.40
CA TYR A 9 -25.82 -26.58 6.20
C TYR A 9 -25.24 -25.82 7.40
N LYS A 10 -26.08 -25.53 8.43
CA LYS A 10 -25.65 -24.79 9.62
C LYS A 10 -25.24 -25.67 10.80
N ARG A 11 -25.35 -26.98 10.67
CA ARG A 11 -25.04 -27.91 11.77
C ARG A 11 -23.69 -28.57 11.57
N GLN A 12 -22.94 -28.73 12.67
CA GLN A 12 -21.74 -29.57 12.68
C GLN A 12 -22.16 -31.05 12.61
N PRO A 13 -21.21 -31.97 12.25
CA PRO A 13 -21.52 -33.42 12.19
C PRO A 13 -22.05 -34.00 13.51
N ASP A 14 -21.82 -33.33 14.65
CA ASP A 14 -22.30 -33.66 15.96
C ASP A 14 -23.70 -33.11 16.29
N GLY A 15 -24.39 -32.52 15.32
CA GLY A 15 -25.76 -31.95 15.46
C GLY A 15 -25.81 -30.61 16.21
N ARG A 16 -24.72 -30.05 16.68
CA ARG A 16 -24.69 -28.76 17.36
C ARG A 16 -24.85 -27.60 16.39
N PRO A 17 -25.50 -26.49 16.79
CA PRO A 17 -25.57 -25.31 15.93
C PRO A 17 -24.14 -24.79 15.67
N ARG A 18 -23.79 -24.55 14.38
CA ARG A 18 -22.53 -23.96 13.99
C ARG A 18 -22.50 -22.54 14.54
N ILE A 19 -21.66 -22.29 15.54
CA ILE A 19 -21.43 -20.94 16.03
C ILE A 19 -20.67 -20.21 14.91
N GLN A 20 -21.39 -19.40 14.14
CA GLN A 20 -20.79 -18.50 13.17
C GLN A 20 -20.08 -17.40 13.95
N ARG A 21 -18.80 -17.63 14.30
CA ARG A 21 -17.95 -16.58 14.87
C ARG A 21 -17.73 -15.55 13.78
N LYS A 22 -18.40 -14.42 13.84
CA LYS A 22 -18.12 -13.24 13.03
C LYS A 22 -16.83 -12.62 13.59
N SER A 23 -15.69 -13.10 13.14
CA SER A 23 -14.42 -12.46 13.42
C SER A 23 -14.22 -11.30 12.44
N THR A 24 -13.94 -10.10 12.93
CA THR A 24 -13.58 -8.97 12.08
C THR A 24 -12.17 -9.11 11.51
N CYS A 25 -11.33 -9.96 12.10
CA CYS A 25 -9.93 -10.17 11.72
C CYS A 25 -9.08 -8.87 11.65
N ASN A 26 -9.46 -7.81 12.39
CA ASN A 26 -8.76 -6.54 12.33
C ASN A 26 -7.29 -6.67 12.75
N PHE A 27 -7.00 -7.52 13.76
CA PHE A 27 -5.63 -7.80 14.21
C PHE A 27 -4.76 -8.55 13.19
N LEU A 28 -5.32 -9.13 12.14
CA LEU A 28 -4.54 -9.74 11.07
C LEU A 28 -3.63 -8.71 10.39
N ALA A 29 -4.07 -7.46 10.29
CA ALA A 29 -3.24 -6.38 9.76
C ALA A 29 -1.99 -6.13 10.62
N SER A 30 -2.08 -6.29 11.95
CA SER A 30 -0.91 -6.21 12.84
C SER A 30 0.06 -7.38 12.63
N VAL A 31 -0.46 -8.57 12.32
CA VAL A 31 0.39 -9.72 11.93
C VAL A 31 1.14 -9.40 10.64
N PHE A 32 0.47 -8.84 9.64
CA PHE A 32 1.12 -8.42 8.38
C PHE A 32 2.20 -7.37 8.62
N ALA A 33 1.94 -6.37 9.47
CA ALA A 33 2.95 -5.38 9.86
C ALA A 33 4.20 -6.04 10.47
N ASN A 34 4.02 -7.03 11.35
CA ASN A 34 5.12 -7.73 11.99
C ASN A 34 5.88 -8.64 11.01
N VAL A 35 5.18 -9.39 10.15
CA VAL A 35 5.81 -10.27 9.16
C VAL A 35 6.62 -9.47 8.14
N THR A 36 6.14 -8.31 7.72
CA THR A 36 6.84 -7.45 6.74
C THR A 36 8.05 -6.71 7.31
N VAL A 37 8.32 -6.78 8.61
CA VAL A 37 9.61 -6.34 9.18
C VAL A 37 10.76 -7.17 8.60
N LEU A 38 10.53 -8.46 8.35
CA LEU A 38 11.51 -9.37 7.78
C LEU A 38 11.58 -9.25 6.24
N PRO A 39 12.77 -9.33 5.62
CA PRO A 39 12.91 -9.29 4.16
C PRO A 39 12.05 -10.33 3.44
N ARG A 40 12.09 -11.60 3.87
CA ARG A 40 11.25 -12.67 3.29
C ARG A 40 9.75 -12.37 3.37
N GLY A 41 9.31 -11.73 4.47
CA GLY A 41 7.91 -11.30 4.60
C GLY A 41 7.54 -10.23 3.57
N ARG A 42 8.41 -9.27 3.31
CA ARG A 42 8.19 -8.25 2.26
C ARG A 42 8.08 -8.87 0.88
N GLU A 43 9.02 -9.77 0.53
CA GLU A 43 9.02 -10.47 -0.76
C GLU A 43 7.72 -11.27 -0.96
N PHE A 44 7.23 -11.96 0.07
CA PHE A 44 5.96 -12.68 0.01
C PHE A 44 4.79 -11.77 -0.43
N PHE A 45 4.74 -10.54 0.06
CA PHE A 45 3.62 -9.63 -0.25
C PHE A 45 3.66 -9.10 -1.68
N VAL A 46 4.81 -9.07 -2.34
CA VAL A 46 4.99 -8.60 -3.74
C VAL A 46 5.13 -9.74 -4.75
N ALA A 47 5.11 -10.99 -4.29
CA ALA A 47 5.07 -12.17 -5.14
C ALA A 47 3.62 -12.59 -5.43
N PRO A 48 3.32 -13.08 -6.65
CA PRO A 48 1.99 -13.62 -6.95
C PRO A 48 1.78 -14.93 -6.19
N MET A 49 0.56 -15.12 -5.68
CA MET A 49 0.19 -16.34 -4.96
C MET A 49 0.10 -17.52 -5.94
N GLU A 50 0.53 -18.70 -5.47
CA GLU A 50 0.47 -19.93 -6.24
C GLU A 50 -0.96 -20.22 -6.74
N GLY A 51 -1.08 -20.62 -8.00
CA GLY A 51 -2.37 -20.93 -8.64
C GLY A 51 -3.23 -19.72 -9.00
N THR A 52 -2.69 -18.49 -8.90
CA THR A 52 -3.37 -17.28 -9.35
C THR A 52 -2.78 -16.78 -10.67
N ASP A 53 -3.57 -16.01 -11.44
CA ASP A 53 -3.08 -15.32 -12.62
C ASP A 53 -2.25 -14.08 -12.18
N PRO A 54 -0.93 -14.05 -12.46
CA PRO A 54 -0.06 -12.96 -12.05
C PRO A 54 -0.38 -11.61 -12.73
N GLN A 55 -1.28 -11.58 -13.72
CA GLN A 55 -1.77 -10.34 -14.35
C GLN A 55 -2.82 -9.62 -13.49
N LEU A 56 -3.39 -10.29 -12.50
CA LEU A 56 -4.44 -9.74 -11.66
C LEU A 56 -3.85 -9.11 -10.39
N VAL A 57 -4.37 -7.94 -10.00
CA VAL A 57 -3.98 -7.23 -8.77
C VAL A 57 -4.18 -8.09 -7.53
N ASP A 58 -5.26 -8.85 -7.48
CA ASP A 58 -5.60 -9.73 -6.36
C ASP A 58 -4.79 -11.03 -6.32
N ALA A 59 -3.95 -11.29 -7.33
CA ALA A 59 -2.94 -12.34 -7.26
C ALA A 59 -1.84 -12.03 -6.22
N TYR A 60 -1.64 -10.76 -5.90
CA TYR A 60 -0.62 -10.32 -4.95
C TYR A 60 -1.23 -10.06 -3.58
N PRO A 61 -0.64 -10.56 -2.48
CA PRO A 61 -1.13 -10.26 -1.14
C PRO A 61 -1.21 -8.76 -0.85
N VAL A 62 -0.24 -7.95 -1.32
CA VAL A 62 -0.28 -6.49 -1.19
C VAL A 62 -1.47 -5.87 -1.91
N GLY A 63 -1.85 -6.36 -3.08
CA GLY A 63 -3.03 -5.89 -3.84
C GLY A 63 -4.34 -6.09 -3.07
N ARG A 64 -4.46 -7.22 -2.36
CA ARG A 64 -5.62 -7.49 -1.50
C ARG A 64 -5.64 -6.67 -0.22
N MET A 65 -4.48 -6.19 0.22
CA MET A 65 -4.33 -5.48 1.49
C MET A 65 -4.50 -3.97 1.33
N MET A 66 -3.95 -3.37 0.25
CA MET A 66 -3.87 -1.91 0.09
C MET A 66 -5.23 -1.22 0.11
N VAL A 67 -6.31 -1.89 -0.25
CA VAL A 67 -7.68 -1.35 -0.23
C VAL A 67 -8.19 -0.97 1.17
N TYR A 68 -7.49 -1.36 2.23
CA TYR A 68 -7.88 -1.11 3.61
C TYR A 68 -7.18 0.09 4.26
N THR A 69 -6.47 0.93 3.51
CA THR A 69 -5.80 2.13 4.06
C THR A 69 -6.77 3.15 4.64
N GLU A 70 -8.03 3.17 4.21
CA GLU A 70 -9.11 4.01 4.75
C GLU A 70 -10.16 3.21 5.53
N HIS A 71 -9.86 1.99 5.96
CA HIS A 71 -10.82 1.19 6.72
C HIS A 71 -11.23 1.88 8.02
N ALA A 72 -12.50 1.77 8.41
CA ALA A 72 -13.06 2.43 9.60
C ALA A 72 -12.35 2.03 10.91
N ASP A 73 -11.92 0.77 11.02
CA ASP A 73 -11.18 0.29 12.19
C ASP A 73 -9.72 0.72 12.14
N LEU A 74 -9.28 1.40 13.20
CA LEU A 74 -7.92 1.96 13.33
C LEU A 74 -6.83 0.87 13.31
N ILE A 75 -7.08 -0.28 13.94
CA ILE A 75 -6.10 -1.37 14.01
C ILE A 75 -5.85 -1.93 12.61
N ARG A 76 -6.93 -2.12 11.83
CA ARG A 76 -6.81 -2.63 10.47
C ARG A 76 -6.07 -1.67 9.56
N ARG A 77 -6.53 -0.39 9.46
CA ARG A 77 -5.87 0.56 8.57
C ARG A 77 -4.43 0.87 9.00
N GLY A 78 -4.19 0.99 10.31
CA GLY A 78 -2.84 1.23 10.84
C GLY A 78 -1.88 0.06 10.57
N GLY A 79 -2.32 -1.18 10.76
CA GLY A 79 -1.52 -2.35 10.44
C GLY A 79 -1.24 -2.49 8.94
N VAL A 80 -2.22 -2.15 8.08
CA VAL A 80 -2.04 -2.14 6.62
C VAL A 80 -1.03 -1.08 6.20
N ILE A 81 -1.17 0.16 6.66
CA ILE A 81 -0.22 1.25 6.33
C ILE A 81 1.19 0.90 6.83
N SER A 82 1.32 0.32 8.03
CA SER A 82 2.61 -0.13 8.56
C SER A 82 3.24 -1.25 7.71
N ALA A 83 2.43 -2.21 7.25
CA ALA A 83 2.91 -3.26 6.37
C ALA A 83 3.35 -2.70 5.01
N LEU A 84 2.58 -1.78 4.41
CA LEU A 84 2.96 -1.08 3.17
C LEU A 84 4.28 -0.33 3.32
N LYS A 85 4.44 0.43 4.42
CA LYS A 85 5.70 1.12 4.74
C LYS A 85 6.89 0.15 4.73
N ASN A 86 6.76 -1.02 5.36
CA ASN A 86 7.81 -2.02 5.36
C ASN A 86 8.08 -2.58 3.95
N ILE A 87 7.06 -2.84 3.16
CA ILE A 87 7.20 -3.36 1.78
C ILE A 87 7.95 -2.36 0.90
N PHE A 88 7.77 -1.05 1.07
CA PHE A 88 8.43 -0.03 0.26
C PHE A 88 9.94 0.09 0.47
N PHE A 89 10.52 -0.65 1.42
CA PHE A 89 11.98 -0.84 1.44
C PHE A 89 12.49 -1.69 0.27
N LEU A 90 11.62 -2.44 -0.43
CA LEU A 90 11.97 -3.21 -1.62
C LEU A 90 12.00 -2.31 -2.86
N LYS A 91 13.12 -1.66 -3.14
CA LYS A 91 13.27 -0.75 -4.29
C LYS A 91 12.92 -1.43 -5.62
N HIS A 92 13.31 -2.70 -5.80
CA HIS A 92 13.01 -3.46 -7.03
C HIS A 92 11.50 -3.65 -7.28
N ALA A 93 10.70 -3.62 -6.22
CA ALA A 93 9.24 -3.75 -6.33
C ALA A 93 8.54 -2.42 -6.68
N HIS A 94 9.22 -1.27 -6.64
CA HIS A 94 8.59 0.03 -6.87
C HIS A 94 7.92 0.12 -8.26
N LYS A 95 8.53 -0.49 -9.31
CA LYS A 95 7.92 -0.52 -10.65
C LYS A 95 6.61 -1.30 -10.68
N LEU A 96 6.55 -2.44 -9.99
CA LEU A 96 5.34 -3.23 -9.84
C LEU A 96 4.26 -2.48 -9.04
N LEU A 97 4.68 -1.87 -7.93
CA LEU A 97 3.78 -1.23 -6.96
C LEU A 97 3.17 0.08 -7.49
N LEU A 98 3.92 0.84 -8.29
CA LEU A 98 3.51 2.17 -8.77
C LEU A 98 3.03 2.19 -10.21
N ALA A 99 3.19 1.09 -10.96
CA ALA A 99 2.70 1.05 -12.33
C ALA A 99 1.20 1.37 -12.35
N PRO A 100 0.77 2.44 -13.06
CA PRO A 100 -0.65 2.78 -13.12
C PRO A 100 -1.42 1.65 -13.79
N THR A 101 -2.64 1.40 -13.34
CA THR A 101 -3.54 0.42 -13.96
C THR A 101 -3.88 0.95 -15.35
N PRO A 102 -3.49 0.30 -16.45
CA PRO A 102 -3.73 0.88 -17.75
C PRO A 102 -5.14 0.58 -18.19
N ALA A 103 -5.84 1.60 -18.64
CA ALA A 103 -6.97 1.42 -19.56
C ALA A 103 -6.51 0.76 -20.88
N ALA A 104 -5.21 0.68 -21.15
CA ALA A 104 -4.58 0.19 -22.36
C ALA A 104 -3.14 -0.30 -22.18
N ALA A 105 -2.81 -1.04 -21.09
CA ALA A 105 -1.44 -1.55 -20.94
C ALA A 105 -1.20 -2.78 -21.80
N PRO A 106 0.06 -2.95 -22.24
CA PRO A 106 0.50 -4.24 -22.77
C PRO A 106 0.27 -5.34 -21.72
N VAL A 107 -0.26 -6.45 -22.16
CA VAL A 107 -0.70 -7.62 -21.37
C VAL A 107 0.42 -8.25 -20.50
N ASP A 108 1.63 -7.72 -20.54
CA ASP A 108 2.84 -8.39 -20.05
C ASP A 108 3.24 -8.06 -18.62
N ARG A 109 2.61 -7.09 -17.97
CA ARG A 109 3.01 -6.69 -16.59
C ARG A 109 1.81 -6.34 -15.73
N PRO A 110 1.69 -6.95 -14.55
CA PRO A 110 0.68 -6.53 -13.58
C PRO A 110 0.96 -5.12 -13.10
N SER A 111 -0.10 -4.38 -12.85
CA SER A 111 -0.07 -3.06 -12.26
C SER A 111 -0.82 -3.10 -10.96
N LEU A 112 -0.14 -2.83 -9.85
CA LEU A 112 -0.79 -2.82 -8.53
C LEU A 112 -1.34 -1.44 -8.17
N ASP A 113 -0.74 -0.40 -8.72
CA ASP A 113 -1.13 1.00 -8.52
C ASP A 113 -1.46 1.38 -7.07
N VAL A 114 -0.47 1.30 -6.20
CA VAL A 114 -0.65 1.58 -4.77
C VAL A 114 -0.84 3.09 -4.47
N LEU A 115 -0.45 3.98 -5.40
CA LEU A 115 -0.42 5.43 -5.16
C LEU A 115 -1.76 6.02 -4.73
N PRO A 116 -2.91 5.70 -5.37
CA PRO A 116 -4.21 6.20 -4.91
C PRO A 116 -4.50 5.88 -3.45
N TYR A 117 -4.15 4.67 -3.00
CA TYR A 117 -4.39 4.21 -1.63
C TYR A 117 -3.51 4.90 -0.58
N LEU A 118 -2.39 5.51 -0.99
CA LEU A 118 -1.54 6.32 -0.11
C LEU A 118 -1.98 7.79 -0.08
N LEU A 119 -2.42 8.32 -1.23
CA LEU A 119 -2.84 9.71 -1.33
C LEU A 119 -4.24 9.94 -0.74
N MET A 120 -5.18 9.02 -0.97
CA MET A 120 -6.57 9.15 -0.55
C MET A 120 -6.72 9.49 0.94
N PRO A 121 -6.04 8.82 1.90
CA PRO A 121 -6.14 9.19 3.32
C PRO A 121 -5.56 10.57 3.65
N LEU A 122 -4.67 11.11 2.82
CA LEU A 122 -4.06 12.44 3.01
C LEU A 122 -4.92 13.57 2.43
N ILE A 123 -5.92 13.27 1.61
CA ILE A 123 -6.80 14.24 0.98
C ILE A 123 -7.92 14.65 1.94
N ASP A 124 -8.14 15.97 2.06
CA ASP A 124 -9.39 16.56 2.54
C ASP A 124 -10.18 17.08 1.32
N GLY A 125 -11.44 16.66 1.20
CA GLY A 125 -12.25 16.97 0.04
C GLY A 125 -12.50 18.47 -0.15
N LYS A 126 -12.67 19.23 0.96
CA LYS A 126 -12.89 20.70 0.89
C LYS A 126 -11.63 21.46 0.47
N GLU A 127 -10.47 20.95 0.83
CA GLU A 127 -9.20 21.54 0.41
C GLU A 127 -8.93 21.23 -1.06
N LEU A 128 -9.14 19.98 -1.47
CA LEU A 128 -8.98 19.57 -2.86
C LEU A 128 -9.92 20.35 -3.79
N ALA A 129 -11.15 20.64 -3.38
CA ALA A 129 -12.10 21.42 -4.18
C ALA A 129 -11.65 22.87 -4.46
N LYS A 130 -10.65 23.39 -3.74
CA LYS A 130 -10.07 24.72 -3.97
C LYS A 130 -8.85 24.69 -4.90
N VAL A 131 -8.34 23.52 -5.21
CA VAL A 131 -7.21 23.34 -6.12
C VAL A 131 -7.68 23.55 -7.55
N ASP A 132 -6.84 24.14 -8.39
CA ASP A 132 -7.16 24.35 -9.81
C ASP A 132 -7.44 23.03 -10.52
N ILE A 133 -8.38 23.04 -11.47
CA ILE A 133 -8.85 21.84 -12.18
C ILE A 133 -7.67 21.14 -12.90
N GLU A 134 -6.79 21.91 -13.54
CA GLU A 134 -5.61 21.37 -14.23
C GLU A 134 -4.70 20.57 -13.27
N ASP A 135 -4.52 21.07 -12.04
CA ASP A 135 -3.77 20.38 -11.00
C ASP A 135 -4.50 19.09 -10.57
N GLN A 136 -5.83 19.15 -10.40
CA GLN A 136 -6.63 17.97 -10.02
C GLN A 136 -6.58 16.88 -11.10
N GLU A 137 -6.57 17.22 -12.38
CA GLU A 137 -6.49 16.28 -13.50
C GLU A 137 -5.17 15.49 -13.51
N SER A 138 -4.11 15.99 -12.86
CA SER A 138 -2.84 15.27 -12.73
C SER A 138 -2.90 14.14 -11.71
N LEU A 139 -3.89 14.12 -10.81
CA LEU A 139 -4.05 13.11 -9.78
C LEU A 139 -4.51 11.75 -10.37
N PRO A 140 -4.26 10.64 -9.68
CA PRO A 140 -4.89 9.38 -10.01
C PRO A 140 -6.43 9.52 -10.05
N GLU A 141 -7.10 8.88 -11.00
CA GLU A 141 -8.55 9.00 -11.23
C GLU A 141 -9.38 8.85 -9.94
N ALA A 142 -9.04 7.88 -9.10
CA ALA A 142 -9.72 7.70 -7.82
C ALA A 142 -9.60 8.91 -6.89
N CYS A 143 -8.50 9.67 -6.97
CA CYS A 143 -8.26 10.87 -6.16
C CYS A 143 -8.95 12.12 -6.74
N GLN A 144 -9.33 12.12 -8.02
CA GLN A 144 -10.10 13.21 -8.64
C GLN A 144 -11.58 13.15 -8.24
N LEU A 145 -12.11 11.96 -7.94
CA LEU A 145 -13.52 11.71 -7.65
C LEU A 145 -13.84 11.72 -6.14
N VAL A 146 -13.09 12.50 -5.37
CA VAL A 146 -13.25 12.55 -3.91
C VAL A 146 -14.48 13.39 -3.54
N ASP A 147 -15.32 12.88 -2.61
CA ASP A 147 -16.44 13.63 -2.03
C ASP A 147 -15.91 14.85 -1.26
N GLU A 148 -16.56 16.03 -1.47
CA GLU A 148 -16.18 17.29 -0.81
C GLU A 148 -16.20 17.17 0.73
N ASN A 149 -17.02 16.30 1.30
CA ASN A 149 -17.11 16.10 2.74
C ASN A 149 -16.15 15.05 3.28
N LYS A 150 -15.30 14.46 2.44
CA LYS A 150 -14.30 13.47 2.89
C LYS A 150 -13.27 14.14 3.80
N PRO A 151 -13.13 13.69 5.06
CA PRO A 151 -12.08 14.21 5.94
C PRO A 151 -10.74 13.52 5.64
N ARG A 152 -9.63 14.23 5.89
CA ARG A 152 -8.29 13.67 6.00
C ARG A 152 -8.20 12.67 7.17
N GLU A 153 -7.25 11.73 7.11
CA GLU A 153 -6.94 10.84 8.25
C GLU A 153 -6.69 11.66 9.52
N LYS A 154 -7.43 11.30 10.58
CA LYS A 154 -7.42 12.02 11.85
C LYS A 154 -6.23 11.66 12.73
N ASP A 155 -5.77 10.41 12.61
CA ASP A 155 -4.65 9.91 13.42
C ASP A 155 -3.32 10.43 12.86
N SER A 156 -2.61 11.22 13.67
CA SER A 156 -1.35 11.85 13.26
C SER A 156 -0.23 10.83 13.01
N ALA A 157 -0.22 9.70 13.74
CA ALA A 157 0.76 8.66 13.51
C ALA A 157 0.55 7.98 12.13
N LEU A 158 -0.71 7.81 11.71
CA LEU A 158 -1.03 7.30 10.39
C LEU A 158 -0.68 8.31 9.28
N ARG A 159 -0.95 9.61 9.49
CA ARG A 159 -0.52 10.63 8.54
C ARG A 159 1.00 10.64 8.35
N LEU A 160 1.75 10.56 9.47
CA LEU A 160 3.21 10.45 9.39
C LEU A 160 3.64 9.22 8.61
N MET A 161 3.09 8.05 8.92
CA MET A 161 3.44 6.81 8.21
C MET A 161 3.13 6.87 6.71
N LEU A 162 2.04 7.51 6.31
CA LEU A 162 1.70 7.71 4.89
C LEU A 162 2.74 8.60 4.19
N VAL A 163 3.15 9.70 4.82
CA VAL A 163 4.22 10.56 4.29
C VAL A 163 5.54 9.79 4.21
N GLU A 164 5.86 8.98 5.20
CA GLU A 164 7.06 8.11 5.18
C GLU A 164 6.98 7.03 4.09
N CYS A 165 5.79 6.50 3.77
CA CYS A 165 5.59 5.62 2.62
C CYS A 165 5.97 6.32 1.31
N LEU A 166 5.52 7.56 1.10
CA LEU A 166 5.87 8.36 -0.08
C LEU A 166 7.38 8.67 -0.12
N LEU A 167 8.01 8.97 1.02
CA LEU A 167 9.45 9.15 1.14
C LEU A 167 10.23 7.89 0.73
N LEU A 168 9.79 6.72 1.16
CA LEU A 168 10.41 5.45 0.78
C LEU A 168 10.28 5.19 -0.72
N LEU A 169 9.14 5.46 -1.32
CA LEU A 169 8.96 5.35 -2.77
C LEU A 169 9.88 6.32 -3.53
N CYS A 170 10.19 7.50 -2.98
CA CYS A 170 11.16 8.44 -3.56
C CYS A 170 12.61 7.94 -3.52
N THR A 171 12.92 6.81 -2.86
CA THR A 171 14.28 6.25 -2.85
C THR A 171 14.71 5.67 -4.19
N SER A 172 13.79 5.37 -5.11
CA SER A 172 14.08 4.99 -6.50
C SER A 172 13.77 6.15 -7.45
N HIS A 173 14.49 6.22 -8.58
CA HIS A 173 14.20 7.18 -9.64
C HIS A 173 12.78 7.00 -10.19
N TYR A 174 12.40 5.75 -10.52
CA TYR A 174 11.05 5.44 -10.99
C TYR A 174 9.96 5.92 -10.02
N GLY A 175 10.19 5.73 -8.71
CA GLY A 175 9.26 6.20 -7.68
C GLY A 175 9.11 7.72 -7.70
N ARG A 176 10.21 8.47 -7.77
CA ARG A 176 10.16 9.95 -7.84
C ARG A 176 9.42 10.43 -9.07
N GLU A 177 9.74 9.88 -10.25
CA GLU A 177 9.07 10.24 -11.50
C GLU A 177 7.57 9.91 -11.46
N SER A 178 7.20 8.73 -10.97
CA SER A 178 5.80 8.33 -10.83
C SER A 178 5.01 9.28 -9.91
N LEU A 179 5.60 9.67 -8.78
CA LEU A 179 4.96 10.60 -7.84
C LEU A 179 4.85 12.03 -8.43
N ARG A 180 5.86 12.51 -9.16
CA ARG A 180 5.85 13.81 -9.84
C ARG A 180 4.75 13.88 -10.89
N GLN A 181 4.72 12.91 -11.80
CA GLN A 181 3.79 12.87 -12.93
C GLN A 181 2.34 12.67 -12.50
N ARG A 182 2.11 12.11 -11.31
CA ARG A 182 0.79 11.76 -10.80
C ARG A 182 0.35 12.63 -9.63
N GLY A 183 0.77 13.89 -9.61
CA GLY A 183 0.25 14.94 -8.75
C GLY A 183 0.46 14.74 -7.24
N ALA A 184 1.36 13.84 -6.79
CA ALA A 184 1.57 13.62 -5.35
C ALA A 184 1.95 14.90 -4.62
N TYR A 185 2.67 15.82 -5.28
CA TYR A 185 3.02 17.12 -4.73
C TYR A 185 1.80 17.94 -4.33
N ILE A 186 0.73 17.90 -5.11
CA ILE A 186 -0.50 18.68 -4.86
C ILE A 186 -1.12 18.25 -3.53
N VAL A 187 -1.29 16.93 -3.35
CA VAL A 187 -1.87 16.38 -2.12
C VAL A 187 -1.02 16.69 -0.89
N VAL A 188 0.30 16.53 -0.98
CA VAL A 188 1.18 16.78 0.17
C VAL A 188 1.31 18.28 0.47
N ARG A 189 1.17 19.17 -0.53
CA ARG A 189 1.11 20.62 -0.34
C ARG A 189 -0.11 21.01 0.50
N GLU A 190 -1.30 20.56 0.11
CA GLU A 190 -2.53 20.84 0.85
C GLU A 190 -2.51 20.21 2.25
N ALA A 191 -1.98 18.99 2.37
CA ALA A 191 -1.78 18.36 3.66
C ALA A 191 -0.84 19.16 4.57
N HIS A 192 0.24 19.74 4.02
CA HIS A 192 1.19 20.56 4.77
C HIS A 192 0.57 21.86 5.31
N LEU A 193 -0.24 22.53 4.50
CA LEU A 193 -0.89 23.78 4.88
C LEU A 193 -1.84 23.63 6.08
N ALA A 194 -2.40 22.43 6.25
CA ALA A 194 -3.34 22.11 7.33
C ALA A 194 -2.70 21.31 8.49
N GLU A 195 -1.42 20.97 8.40
CA GLU A 195 -0.77 20.12 9.41
C GLU A 195 -0.28 20.94 10.62
N ASP A 196 -0.68 20.51 11.82
CA ASP A 196 -0.31 21.13 13.10
C ASP A 196 0.85 20.42 13.82
N LYS A 197 1.29 19.26 13.32
CA LYS A 197 2.37 18.47 13.90
C LYS A 197 3.69 18.74 13.20
N GLU A 198 4.64 19.35 13.91
CA GLU A 198 5.96 19.71 13.39
C GLU A 198 6.68 18.51 12.74
N GLN A 199 6.65 17.34 13.38
CA GLN A 199 7.27 16.13 12.84
C GLN A 199 6.73 15.73 11.46
N ILE A 200 5.42 15.88 11.24
CA ILE A 200 4.78 15.57 9.95
C ILE A 200 5.13 16.65 8.93
N ALA A 201 5.06 17.92 9.34
CA ALA A 201 5.43 19.04 8.49
C ALA A 201 6.88 18.92 7.98
N GLU A 202 7.84 18.58 8.85
CA GLU A 202 9.24 18.32 8.48
C GLU A 202 9.38 17.13 7.51
N ALA A 203 8.61 16.06 7.72
CA ALA A 203 8.62 14.91 6.80
C ALA A 203 8.08 15.30 5.42
N ILE A 204 7.02 16.12 5.37
CA ILE A 204 6.48 16.66 4.11
C ILE A 204 7.52 17.55 3.41
N VAL A 205 8.21 18.44 4.14
CA VAL A 205 9.26 19.28 3.57
C VAL A 205 10.37 18.42 2.93
N ARG A 206 10.80 17.35 3.60
CA ARG A 206 11.78 16.40 3.04
C ARG A 206 11.26 15.74 1.76
N LEU A 207 10.00 15.31 1.75
CA LEU A 207 9.36 14.72 0.56
C LEU A 207 9.31 15.72 -0.60
N VAL A 208 8.86 16.94 -0.36
CA VAL A 208 8.80 18.01 -1.36
C VAL A 208 10.17 18.32 -1.95
N ASN A 209 11.22 18.35 -1.11
CA ASN A 209 12.60 18.56 -1.57
C ASN A 209 13.07 17.43 -2.51
N LEU A 210 12.68 16.18 -2.26
CA LEU A 210 12.98 15.05 -3.14
C LEU A 210 12.19 15.14 -4.46
N LEU A 211 10.94 15.57 -4.42
CA LEU A 211 10.10 15.69 -5.61
C LEU A 211 10.53 16.88 -6.50
N LYS A 212 11.06 17.95 -5.91
CA LYS A 212 11.51 19.14 -6.64
C LYS A 212 12.97 19.06 -7.12
N ARG A 213 13.74 18.12 -6.59
CA ARG A 213 15.17 17.98 -6.93
C ARG A 213 15.34 17.59 -8.40
N ASP A 214 16.29 18.24 -9.09
CA ASP A 214 16.72 17.82 -10.40
C ASP A 214 17.43 16.46 -10.33
N GLU A 215 17.17 15.60 -11.30
CA GLU A 215 17.86 14.32 -11.41
C GLU A 215 19.26 14.51 -12.01
N THR A 216 20.19 13.72 -11.52
CA THR A 216 21.57 13.63 -12.02
C THR A 216 21.84 12.22 -12.52
N ASP A 217 22.90 12.04 -13.32
CA ASP A 217 23.30 10.71 -13.79
C ASP A 217 23.47 9.70 -12.64
N ALA A 218 23.92 10.16 -11.46
CA ALA A 218 24.05 9.31 -10.28
C ALA A 218 22.69 8.89 -9.70
N THR A 219 21.71 9.79 -9.66
CA THR A 219 20.38 9.52 -9.11
C THR A 219 19.49 8.72 -10.05
N MET A 220 19.75 8.78 -11.36
CA MET A 220 19.07 7.97 -12.38
C MET A 220 19.58 6.52 -12.43
N LYS A 221 20.84 6.28 -12.02
CA LYS A 221 21.44 4.93 -11.99
C LYS A 221 20.89 4.02 -10.89
N ASP A 222 20.23 4.58 -9.87
CA ASP A 222 19.63 3.79 -8.76
C ASP A 222 18.70 2.67 -9.23
N ASP A 223 18.15 2.77 -10.45
CA ASP A 223 17.26 1.73 -11.02
C ASP A 223 18.03 0.63 -11.79
N GLN A 224 19.30 0.82 -12.11
CA GLN A 224 20.09 -0.14 -12.90
C GLN A 224 20.79 -1.20 -12.04
N ASP A 225 21.05 -0.89 -10.78
CA ASP A 225 21.70 -1.81 -9.83
C ASP A 225 20.71 -2.75 -9.11
N ILE A 226 19.42 -2.66 -9.45
CA ILE A 226 18.38 -3.54 -8.90
C ILE A 226 18.34 -4.84 -9.73
N GLN A 227 19.39 -5.63 -9.65
CA GLN A 227 19.31 -7.04 -10.03
C GLN A 227 18.50 -7.76 -8.95
N LEU A 228 17.46 -8.48 -9.38
CA LEU A 228 16.81 -9.47 -8.54
C LEU A 228 17.92 -10.40 -8.01
N PRO A 229 17.98 -10.68 -6.70
CA PRO A 229 18.88 -11.70 -6.21
C PRO A 229 18.60 -12.97 -7.01
N ALA A 230 19.65 -13.50 -7.64
CA ALA A 230 19.55 -14.81 -8.26
C ALA A 230 18.97 -15.74 -7.19
N GLN A 231 18.04 -16.60 -7.59
CA GLN A 231 17.55 -17.67 -6.75
C GLN A 231 18.71 -18.68 -6.61
N ASP A 232 19.70 -18.29 -5.81
CA ASP A 232 20.74 -19.22 -5.39
C ASP A 232 20.08 -20.20 -4.45
N GLY A 233 20.26 -21.48 -4.81
CA GLY A 233 19.64 -22.62 -4.16
C GLY A 233 19.82 -22.57 -2.64
N GLU A 234 18.76 -22.96 -1.98
CA GLU A 234 18.62 -23.11 -0.55
C GLU A 234 19.85 -23.79 0.08
N GLU A 235 20.73 -23.04 0.71
CA GLU A 235 21.45 -23.54 1.86
C GLU A 235 20.54 -23.31 3.08
N CYS A 236 19.83 -24.37 3.43
CA CYS A 236 19.07 -24.45 4.67
C CYS A 236 20.05 -24.31 5.82
N ASP A 237 19.93 -23.24 6.60
CA ASP A 237 20.70 -23.03 7.81
C ASP A 237 20.40 -24.20 8.76
N PRO A 238 21.38 -25.06 9.10
CA PRO A 238 21.15 -26.26 9.93
C PRO A 238 20.72 -25.92 11.37
N ASP A 239 20.82 -24.68 11.82
CA ASP A 239 20.46 -24.26 13.18
C ASP A 239 18.96 -23.93 13.36
N MET A 240 18.13 -24.09 12.30
CA MET A 240 16.68 -23.88 12.37
C MET A 240 15.86 -25.18 12.52
N VAL A 241 16.45 -26.25 13.00
CA VAL A 241 15.69 -27.46 13.39
C VAL A 241 15.11 -27.23 14.78
N ILE A 242 13.81 -26.87 14.84
CA ILE A 242 13.07 -26.92 16.09
C ILE A 242 12.84 -28.40 16.42
N GLU A 243 13.57 -28.92 17.39
CA GLU A 243 13.25 -30.24 17.99
C GLU A 243 11.89 -30.10 18.69
N GLU A 244 10.92 -30.89 18.21
CA GLU A 244 9.65 -31.07 18.92
C GLU A 244 9.93 -31.77 20.27
N LEU A 245 9.59 -31.08 21.36
CA LEU A 245 9.50 -31.63 22.71
C LEU A 245 8.11 -32.17 22.99
#